data_0c5da82cd5d85e1463a40a41fd83bdf2
#
_entry.id   0c5da82cd5d85e1463a40a41fd83bdf2
#
_cell.length_a   1.000
_cell.length_b   1.000
_cell.length_c   1.000
_cell.angle_alpha   90.00
_cell.angle_beta   90.00
_cell.angle_gamma   90.00
#
_symmetry.space_group_name_H-M   'P 1'
#
loop_
_entity.id
_entity.type
_entity.pdbx_description
1 polymer ?
#
loop_
_entity_poly.entity_id
_entity_poly.type
_entity_poly.pdbx_seq_one_letter_code
_entity_poly.pdbx_strand_id
1 'polypeptide(L)'
;MEQLEVNGKKYKILKLLGKGKGGYSYLADDGEQTIVVKQIHHEPCDYYQFGDKMQAELRDYDRLHKIGIPMPRLIDADVSNERLVKEYIDGKTVYEMVLDDTLPANCIDQVKKMCEVLYPANTNIDYFPTNFILQKEDASKLYYVDYECNDYMEEWNFENWGAKYWSKTPVQNAGIYGICGKSSKLKSEC
;
A
#
# COMPACT_ATOMS: atom_id res chain seq x y z
N MET A 1 1.53 -23.77 -13.77
CA MET A 1 1.31 -22.34 -13.47
C MET A 1 0.63 -22.29 -12.13
N GLU A 2 1.12 -21.45 -11.25
CA GLU A 2 0.58 -21.31 -9.90
C GLU A 2 -0.79 -20.61 -9.95
N GLN A 3 -1.74 -21.12 -9.19
CA GLN A 3 -3.09 -20.55 -9.07
C GLN A 3 -3.44 -20.34 -7.59
N LEU A 4 -4.15 -19.28 -7.31
CA LEU A 4 -4.80 -19.05 -6.02
C LEU A 4 -6.32 -19.10 -6.21
N GLU A 5 -7.00 -19.71 -5.25
CA GLU A 5 -8.46 -19.77 -5.23
C GLU A 5 -9.00 -18.78 -4.19
N VAL A 6 -10.00 -18.01 -4.55
CA VAL A 6 -10.70 -17.07 -3.66
C VAL A 6 -12.19 -17.31 -3.84
N ASN A 7 -12.87 -17.73 -2.79
CA ASN A 7 -14.31 -18.05 -2.80
C ASN A 7 -14.75 -18.95 -3.99
N GLY A 8 -13.94 -19.97 -4.31
CA GLY A 8 -14.23 -20.91 -5.41
C GLY A 8 -13.80 -20.45 -6.80
N LYS A 9 -13.40 -19.19 -6.98
CA LYS A 9 -12.86 -18.68 -8.24
C LYS A 9 -11.33 -18.81 -8.26
N LYS A 10 -10.80 -19.34 -9.37
CA LYS A 10 -9.35 -19.55 -9.57
C LYS A 10 -8.74 -18.36 -10.30
N TYR A 11 -7.60 -17.91 -9.79
CA TYR A 11 -6.82 -16.81 -10.34
C TYR A 11 -5.43 -17.30 -10.71
N LYS A 12 -5.03 -17.08 -11.96
CA LYS A 12 -3.72 -17.46 -12.47
C LYS A 12 -2.69 -16.43 -12.03
N ILE A 13 -1.70 -16.84 -11.25
CA ILE A 13 -0.63 -15.94 -10.81
C ILE A 13 0.31 -15.64 -11.99
N LEU A 14 0.53 -14.35 -12.22
CA LEU A 14 1.43 -13.84 -13.24
C LEU A 14 2.80 -13.50 -12.66
N LYS A 15 2.82 -12.77 -11.54
CA LYS A 15 4.06 -12.42 -10.82
C LYS A 15 3.77 -11.95 -9.39
N LEU A 16 4.77 -12.03 -8.53
CA LEU A 16 4.77 -11.36 -7.23
C LEU A 16 5.00 -9.86 -7.45
N LEU A 17 4.10 -9.01 -6.92
CA LEU A 17 4.24 -7.55 -6.91
C LEU A 17 5.02 -7.07 -5.69
N GLY A 18 4.80 -7.70 -4.53
CA GLY A 18 5.49 -7.33 -3.31
C GLY A 18 5.17 -8.25 -2.14
N LYS A 19 6.06 -8.20 -1.15
CA LYS A 19 5.90 -8.83 0.16
C LYS A 19 5.94 -7.73 1.20
N GLY A 20 4.85 -7.55 1.92
CA GLY A 20 4.74 -6.62 3.05
C GLY A 20 4.61 -7.37 4.39
N LYS A 21 4.48 -6.61 5.48
CA LYS A 21 4.22 -7.15 6.83
C LYS A 21 2.90 -7.94 6.90
N GLY A 22 1.90 -7.49 6.12
CA GLY A 22 0.55 -8.05 6.13
C GLY A 22 0.37 -9.23 5.18
N GLY A 23 1.15 -9.35 4.10
CA GLY A 23 0.88 -10.38 3.10
C GLY A 23 1.76 -10.28 1.86
N TYR A 24 1.49 -11.21 0.96
CA TYR A 24 2.04 -11.25 -0.40
C TYR A 24 1.00 -10.72 -1.38
N SER A 25 1.38 -9.75 -2.22
CA SER A 25 0.53 -9.23 -3.29
C SER A 25 0.98 -9.78 -4.63
N TYR A 26 0.09 -10.45 -5.33
CA TYR A 26 0.33 -11.06 -6.63
C TYR A 26 -0.46 -10.35 -7.71
N LEU A 27 0.20 -10.05 -8.84
CA LEU A 27 -0.51 -9.78 -10.09
C LEU A 27 -1.09 -11.09 -10.59
N ALA A 28 -2.38 -11.11 -10.89
CA ALA A 28 -3.08 -12.29 -11.33
C ALA A 28 -4.05 -11.98 -12.49
N ASP A 29 -4.46 -13.04 -13.17
CA ASP A 29 -5.41 -13.00 -14.28
C ASP A 29 -6.63 -13.82 -13.89
N ASP A 30 -7.81 -13.25 -14.03
CA ASP A 30 -9.08 -13.92 -13.74
C ASP A 30 -9.76 -14.50 -14.99
N GLY A 31 -9.10 -14.37 -16.15
CA GLY A 31 -9.60 -14.77 -17.47
C GLY A 31 -10.25 -13.65 -18.27
N GLU A 32 -10.58 -12.53 -17.62
CA GLU A 32 -11.18 -11.34 -18.23
C GLU A 32 -10.30 -10.10 -18.09
N GLN A 33 -9.65 -9.97 -16.94
CA GLN A 33 -8.84 -8.82 -16.59
C GLN A 33 -7.69 -9.16 -15.66
N THR A 34 -6.74 -8.25 -15.58
CA THR A 34 -5.66 -8.30 -14.61
C THR A 34 -6.12 -7.70 -13.28
N ILE A 35 -5.84 -8.41 -12.19
CA ILE A 35 -6.22 -8.03 -10.82
C ILE A 35 -5.06 -8.26 -9.85
N VAL A 36 -5.21 -7.83 -8.61
CA VAL A 36 -4.28 -8.16 -7.51
C VAL A 36 -4.94 -9.15 -6.55
N VAL A 37 -4.25 -10.26 -6.28
CA VAL A 37 -4.61 -11.14 -5.16
C VAL A 37 -3.60 -10.92 -4.04
N LYS A 38 -4.09 -10.49 -2.86
CA LYS A 38 -3.29 -10.41 -1.62
C LYS A 38 -3.55 -11.65 -0.79
N GLN A 39 -2.50 -12.43 -0.50
CA GLN A 39 -2.51 -13.52 0.46
C GLN A 39 -1.91 -13.03 1.77
N ILE A 40 -2.69 -13.00 2.83
CA ILE A 40 -2.20 -12.68 4.16
C ILE A 40 -1.29 -13.81 4.64
N HIS A 41 -0.24 -13.46 5.38
CA HIS A 41 0.66 -14.40 6.03
C HIS A 41 0.83 -14.09 7.51
N HIS A 42 1.22 -15.10 8.29
CA HIS A 42 1.47 -15.00 9.73
C HIS A 42 2.95 -15.21 10.07
N GLU A 43 3.85 -14.84 9.17
CA GLU A 43 5.28 -14.90 9.44
C GLU A 43 5.62 -14.03 10.65
N PRO A 44 6.48 -14.50 11.57
CA PRO A 44 6.88 -13.73 12.74
C PRO A 44 7.48 -12.39 12.38
N CYS A 45 7.11 -11.36 13.12
CA CYS A 45 7.66 -10.02 12.99
C CYS A 45 8.01 -9.51 14.39
N ASP A 46 9.30 -9.26 14.64
CA ASP A 46 9.85 -8.95 15.98
C ASP A 46 9.31 -7.65 16.58
N TYR A 47 8.74 -6.76 15.74
CA TYR A 47 8.35 -5.41 16.15
C TYR A 47 6.84 -5.14 16.02
N TYR A 48 6.04 -6.15 15.63
CA TYR A 48 4.61 -5.96 15.46
C TYR A 48 3.84 -7.24 15.84
N GLN A 49 2.91 -7.11 16.77
CA GLN A 49 1.94 -8.17 17.08
C GLN A 49 0.66 -7.90 16.30
N PHE A 50 0.40 -8.75 15.33
CA PHE A 50 -0.81 -8.66 14.55
C PHE A 50 -1.96 -9.35 15.31
N GLY A 51 -3.09 -8.65 15.44
CA GLY A 51 -4.37 -9.29 15.69
C GLY A 51 -4.91 -9.99 14.43
N ASP A 52 -6.21 -9.96 14.23
CA ASP A 52 -6.83 -10.46 12.99
C ASP A 52 -6.51 -9.50 11.82
N LYS A 53 -5.50 -9.87 11.02
CA LYS A 53 -5.05 -9.07 9.87
C LYS A 53 -6.12 -8.89 8.82
N MET A 54 -6.91 -9.95 8.58
CA MET A 54 -7.96 -9.92 7.57
C MET A 54 -9.05 -8.92 7.94
N GLN A 55 -9.52 -8.96 9.19
CA GLN A 55 -10.51 -8.00 9.68
C GLN A 55 -9.94 -6.57 9.75
N ALA A 56 -8.65 -6.42 10.06
CA ALA A 56 -7.99 -5.11 10.02
C ALA A 56 -8.02 -4.53 8.59
N GLU A 57 -7.59 -5.28 7.58
CA GLU A 57 -7.62 -4.85 6.17
C GLU A 57 -9.03 -4.44 5.71
N LEU A 58 -10.05 -5.23 6.05
CA LEU A 58 -11.44 -4.93 5.67
C LEU A 58 -11.97 -3.68 6.37
N ARG A 59 -11.69 -3.53 7.67
CA ARG A 59 -12.08 -2.34 8.45
C ARG A 59 -11.42 -1.08 7.92
N ASP A 60 -10.12 -1.17 7.63
CA ASP A 60 -9.33 -0.04 7.17
C ASP A 60 -9.71 0.35 5.74
N TYR A 61 -10.00 -0.63 4.86
CA TYR A 61 -10.62 -0.38 3.56
C TYR A 61 -11.92 0.43 3.69
N ASP A 62 -12.84 -0.03 4.53
CA ASP A 62 -14.12 0.65 4.75
C ASP A 62 -13.93 2.09 5.27
N ARG A 63 -12.98 2.28 6.19
CA ARG A 63 -12.65 3.61 6.74
C ARG A 63 -12.14 4.54 5.65
N LEU A 64 -11.15 4.13 4.89
CA LEU A 64 -10.55 4.93 3.81
C LEU A 64 -11.53 5.18 2.67
N HIS A 65 -12.36 4.19 2.32
CA HIS A 65 -13.38 4.32 1.29
C HIS A 65 -14.43 5.37 1.68
N LYS A 66 -14.89 5.38 2.93
CA LYS A 66 -15.83 6.38 3.46
C LYS A 66 -15.25 7.80 3.48
N ILE A 67 -13.94 7.93 3.73
CA ILE A 67 -13.22 9.21 3.68
C ILE A 67 -13.08 9.70 2.23
N GLY A 68 -13.14 8.80 1.24
CA GLY A 68 -13.02 9.13 -0.18
C GLY A 68 -11.58 9.11 -0.70
N ILE A 69 -10.70 8.31 -0.10
CA ILE A 69 -9.31 8.16 -0.57
C ILE A 69 -9.29 7.39 -1.89
N PRO A 70 -8.60 7.91 -2.92
CA PRO A 70 -8.37 7.17 -4.16
C PRO A 70 -7.54 5.91 -3.88
N MET A 71 -8.16 4.74 -4.00
CA MET A 71 -7.52 3.45 -3.77
C MET A 71 -8.12 2.35 -4.66
N PRO A 72 -7.41 1.23 -4.87
CA PRO A 72 -7.95 0.10 -5.61
C PRO A 72 -9.25 -0.38 -4.99
N ARG A 73 -10.24 -0.63 -5.83
CA ARG A 73 -11.52 -1.20 -5.39
C ARG A 73 -11.31 -2.62 -4.87
N LEU A 74 -11.85 -2.93 -3.72
CA LEU A 74 -11.98 -4.30 -3.21
C LEU A 74 -13.04 -5.04 -4.05
N ILE A 75 -12.64 -6.15 -4.67
CA ILE A 75 -13.49 -6.94 -5.56
C ILE A 75 -14.09 -8.12 -4.82
N ASP A 76 -13.26 -8.82 -4.01
CA ASP A 76 -13.67 -10.00 -3.26
C ASP A 76 -12.80 -10.19 -2.01
N ALA A 77 -13.32 -10.90 -1.01
CA ALA A 77 -12.65 -11.18 0.24
C ALA A 77 -12.99 -12.58 0.75
N ASP A 78 -12.02 -13.48 0.74
CA ASP A 78 -12.10 -14.82 1.30
C ASP A 78 -11.49 -14.82 2.71
N VAL A 79 -12.36 -14.61 3.69
CA VAL A 79 -11.94 -14.53 5.09
C VAL A 79 -11.34 -15.86 5.57
N SER A 80 -11.88 -16.99 5.11
CA SER A 80 -11.44 -18.32 5.54
C SER A 80 -10.04 -18.67 5.07
N ASN A 81 -9.67 -18.24 3.87
CA ASN A 81 -8.35 -18.44 3.28
C ASN A 81 -7.44 -17.21 3.41
N GLU A 82 -7.92 -16.16 4.07
CA GLU A 82 -7.22 -14.88 4.28
C GLU A 82 -6.68 -14.28 2.97
N ARG A 83 -7.56 -14.16 1.97
CA ARG A 83 -7.25 -13.63 0.65
C ARG A 83 -8.17 -12.48 0.28
N LEU A 84 -7.57 -11.46 -0.34
CA LEU A 84 -8.27 -10.31 -0.90
C LEU A 84 -8.03 -10.23 -2.40
N VAL A 85 -9.08 -9.91 -3.15
CA VAL A 85 -8.98 -9.57 -4.58
C VAL A 85 -9.22 -8.08 -4.73
N LYS A 86 -8.28 -7.39 -5.35
CA LYS A 86 -8.31 -5.94 -5.54
C LYS A 86 -8.13 -5.60 -7.01
N GLU A 87 -8.67 -4.45 -7.40
CA GLU A 87 -8.36 -3.83 -8.68
C GLU A 87 -6.84 -3.68 -8.87
N TYR A 88 -6.34 -3.95 -10.07
CA TYR A 88 -4.96 -3.64 -10.42
C TYR A 88 -4.88 -2.23 -10.99
N ILE A 89 -4.04 -1.39 -10.40
CA ILE A 89 -3.72 -0.06 -10.91
C ILE A 89 -2.46 -0.18 -11.75
N ASP A 90 -2.59 -0.06 -13.07
CA ASP A 90 -1.44 -0.02 -13.97
C ASP A 90 -0.74 1.33 -13.88
N GLY A 91 0.52 1.33 -13.46
CA GLY A 91 1.29 2.54 -13.27
C GLY A 91 2.63 2.29 -12.61
N LYS A 92 3.37 3.38 -12.38
CA LYS A 92 4.61 3.37 -11.60
C LYS A 92 4.33 3.75 -10.15
N THR A 93 5.03 3.09 -9.22
CA THR A 93 5.05 3.54 -7.84
C THR A 93 5.76 4.88 -7.70
N VAL A 94 5.37 5.67 -6.72
CA VAL A 94 6.10 6.90 -6.37
C VAL A 94 7.55 6.56 -6.02
N TYR A 95 7.80 5.41 -5.40
CA TYR A 95 9.15 4.93 -5.10
C TYR A 95 10.02 4.80 -6.35
N GLU A 96 9.53 4.12 -7.39
CA GLU A 96 10.23 3.99 -8.68
C GLU A 96 10.50 5.36 -9.31
N MET A 97 9.50 6.25 -9.32
CA MET A 97 9.63 7.59 -9.91
C MET A 97 10.62 8.47 -9.14
N VAL A 98 10.70 8.34 -7.81
CA VAL A 98 11.71 9.06 -7.00
C VAL A 98 13.11 8.55 -7.31
N LEU A 99 13.30 7.23 -7.44
CA LEU A 99 14.61 6.66 -7.82
C LEU A 99 15.05 7.09 -9.22
N ASP A 100 14.12 7.10 -10.16
CA ASP A 100 14.36 7.50 -11.57
C ASP A 100 14.46 9.02 -11.76
N ASP A 101 14.19 9.82 -10.72
CA ASP A 101 14.12 11.30 -10.78
C ASP A 101 13.03 11.79 -11.78
N THR A 102 11.92 11.07 -11.82
CA THR A 102 10.80 11.33 -12.75
C THR A 102 9.48 11.64 -12.04
N LEU A 103 9.52 11.87 -10.72
CA LEU A 103 8.31 12.15 -9.93
C LEU A 103 7.66 13.47 -10.38
N PRO A 104 6.44 13.47 -10.93
CA PRO A 104 5.74 14.68 -11.28
C PRO A 104 5.36 15.51 -10.05
N ALA A 105 5.49 16.83 -10.14
CA ALA A 105 5.17 17.74 -9.03
C ALA A 105 3.72 17.59 -8.53
N ASN A 106 2.78 17.29 -9.43
CA ASN A 106 1.37 17.10 -9.08
C ASN A 106 1.10 15.88 -8.17
N CYS A 107 2.04 14.95 -8.03
CA CYS A 107 1.90 13.86 -7.06
C CYS A 107 1.89 14.37 -5.62
N ILE A 108 2.72 15.37 -5.32
CA ILE A 108 2.74 16.02 -4.00
C ILE A 108 1.41 16.74 -3.73
N ASP A 109 0.84 17.40 -4.74
CA ASP A 109 -0.45 18.07 -4.59
C ASP A 109 -1.59 17.07 -4.36
N GLN A 110 -1.52 15.92 -5.01
CA GLN A 110 -2.52 14.86 -4.85
C GLN A 110 -2.47 14.22 -3.44
N VAL A 111 -1.27 13.92 -2.91
CA VAL A 111 -1.17 13.39 -1.54
C VAL A 111 -1.59 14.43 -0.50
N LYS A 112 -1.30 15.71 -0.70
CA LYS A 112 -1.80 16.77 0.17
C LYS A 112 -3.33 16.86 0.17
N LYS A 113 -3.98 16.70 -0.99
CA LYS A 113 -5.45 16.59 -1.07
C LYS A 113 -6.00 15.39 -0.31
N MET A 114 -5.27 14.25 -0.30
CA MET A 114 -5.64 13.13 0.58
C MET A 114 -5.52 13.53 2.05
N CYS A 115 -4.46 14.24 2.44
CA CYS A 115 -4.29 14.72 3.82
C CYS A 115 -5.42 15.67 4.25
N GLU A 116 -5.93 16.53 3.36
CA GLU A 116 -7.03 17.47 3.64
C GLU A 116 -8.33 16.76 4.07
N VAL A 117 -8.55 15.50 3.68
CA VAL A 117 -9.71 14.71 4.09
C VAL A 117 -9.37 13.69 5.17
N LEU A 118 -8.13 13.20 5.24
CA LEU A 118 -7.67 12.24 6.24
C LEU A 118 -7.58 12.86 7.63
N TYR A 119 -6.92 14.02 7.76
CA TYR A 119 -6.66 14.63 9.07
C TYR A 119 -7.93 15.04 9.81
N PRO A 120 -8.93 15.70 9.19
CA PRO A 120 -10.20 15.96 9.85
C PRO A 120 -10.96 14.69 10.24
N ALA A 121 -10.73 13.57 9.53
CA ALA A 121 -11.30 12.25 9.87
C ALA A 121 -10.47 11.49 10.92
N ASN A 122 -9.55 12.17 11.62
CA ASN A 122 -8.64 11.57 12.61
C ASN A 122 -7.88 10.37 12.07
N THR A 123 -7.37 10.42 10.81
CA THR A 123 -6.78 9.27 10.13
C THR A 123 -5.41 9.62 9.54
N ASN A 124 -4.45 8.72 9.73
CA ASN A 124 -3.19 8.66 8.98
C ASN A 124 -3.15 7.39 8.13
N ILE A 125 -2.42 7.46 7.01
CA ILE A 125 -2.03 6.31 6.18
C ILE A 125 -0.51 6.15 6.21
N ASP A 126 0.01 5.04 5.70
CA ASP A 126 1.46 4.88 5.53
C ASP A 126 1.92 5.63 4.27
N TYR A 127 2.51 6.80 4.47
CA TYR A 127 2.98 7.69 3.40
C TYR A 127 4.28 7.22 2.71
N PHE A 128 4.72 5.98 2.95
CA PHE A 128 5.92 5.48 2.28
C PHE A 128 5.67 5.33 0.77
N PRO A 129 6.61 5.77 -0.10
CA PRO A 129 6.39 5.90 -1.55
C PRO A 129 5.99 4.62 -2.30
N THR A 130 6.29 3.44 -1.76
CA THR A 130 5.86 2.16 -2.36
C THR A 130 4.36 1.94 -2.31
N ASN A 131 3.66 2.65 -1.41
CA ASN A 131 2.22 2.52 -1.20
C ASN A 131 1.39 3.42 -2.14
N PHE A 132 2.05 4.13 -3.06
CA PHE A 132 1.37 5.03 -3.99
C PHE A 132 1.72 4.70 -5.44
N ILE A 133 0.71 4.62 -6.30
CA ILE A 133 0.87 4.38 -7.74
C ILE A 133 0.23 5.54 -8.51
N LEU A 134 1.02 6.17 -9.38
CA LEU A 134 0.51 7.10 -10.37
C LEU A 134 0.01 6.30 -11.58
N GLN A 135 -1.28 6.45 -11.90
CA GLN A 135 -1.90 5.70 -12.99
C GLN A 135 -1.26 6.08 -14.33
N LYS A 136 -0.93 5.07 -15.14
CA LYS A 136 -0.24 5.24 -16.41
C LYS A 136 -1.05 6.02 -17.45
N GLU A 137 -2.35 5.72 -17.53
CA GLU A 137 -3.25 6.33 -18.51
C GLU A 137 -3.72 7.73 -18.10
N ASP A 138 -3.67 8.04 -16.80
CA ASP A 138 -4.15 9.32 -16.27
C ASP A 138 -3.24 9.78 -15.11
N ALA A 139 -2.24 10.58 -15.47
CA ALA A 139 -1.29 11.15 -14.50
C ALA A 139 -1.92 12.15 -13.49
N SER A 140 -3.22 12.43 -13.62
CA SER A 140 -3.97 13.16 -12.59
C SER A 140 -4.51 12.27 -11.47
N LYS A 141 -4.25 10.96 -11.53
CA LYS A 141 -4.77 9.99 -10.56
C LYS A 141 -3.64 9.26 -9.84
N LEU A 142 -3.41 9.66 -8.61
CA LEU A 142 -2.55 8.98 -7.65
C LEU A 142 -3.41 8.11 -6.73
N TYR A 143 -3.07 6.82 -6.65
CA TYR A 143 -3.77 5.84 -5.81
C TYR A 143 -2.93 5.44 -4.62
N TYR A 144 -3.55 5.35 -3.45
CA TYR A 144 -3.00 4.67 -2.27
C TYR A 144 -3.36 3.19 -2.37
N VAL A 145 -2.37 2.29 -2.53
CA VAL A 145 -2.63 0.88 -2.88
C VAL A 145 -2.59 -0.08 -1.70
N ASP A 146 -2.15 0.37 -0.54
CA ASP A 146 -2.30 -0.34 0.72
C ASP A 146 -3.60 0.10 1.42
N TYR A 147 -4.20 -0.78 2.23
CA TYR A 147 -5.42 -0.43 2.98
C TYR A 147 -5.12 -0.05 4.44
N GLU A 148 -3.86 -0.19 4.88
CA GLU A 148 -3.48 0.14 6.26
C GLU A 148 -3.71 1.61 6.59
N CYS A 149 -4.45 1.86 7.67
CA CYS A 149 -4.60 3.20 8.23
C CYS A 149 -4.62 3.15 9.76
N ASN A 150 -4.28 4.28 10.38
CA ASN A 150 -4.19 4.44 11.82
C ASN A 150 -4.89 5.73 12.25
N ASP A 151 -5.09 5.91 13.54
CA ASP A 151 -5.54 7.19 14.08
C ASP A 151 -4.47 8.26 13.83
N TYR A 152 -4.95 9.50 13.62
CA TYR A 152 -4.05 10.61 13.33
C TYR A 152 -3.06 10.86 14.47
N MET A 153 -1.80 10.94 14.08
CA MET A 153 -0.69 11.39 14.94
C MET A 153 0.16 12.36 14.13
N GLU A 154 0.38 13.55 14.67
CA GLU A 154 1.10 14.62 13.98
C GLU A 154 2.54 14.23 13.60
N GLU A 155 3.20 13.44 14.43
CA GLU A 155 4.57 12.94 14.19
C GLU A 155 4.66 11.99 12.98
N TRP A 156 3.55 11.34 12.61
CA TRP A 156 3.46 10.37 11.51
C TRP A 156 2.66 10.89 10.31
N ASN A 157 2.33 12.18 10.30
CA ASN A 157 1.65 12.78 9.16
C ASN A 157 2.58 12.92 7.94
N PHE A 158 2.00 13.35 6.81
CA PHE A 158 2.79 13.50 5.58
C PHE A 158 3.91 14.52 5.74
N GLU A 159 3.65 15.66 6.34
CA GLU A 159 4.59 16.78 6.47
C GLU A 159 5.79 16.44 7.36
N ASN A 160 5.55 15.80 8.50
CA ASN A 160 6.59 15.52 9.49
C ASN A 160 7.34 14.22 9.20
N TRP A 161 6.66 13.22 8.64
CA TRP A 161 7.26 11.90 8.41
C TRP A 161 7.32 11.51 6.92
N GLY A 162 6.22 11.62 6.19
CA GLY A 162 6.09 11.08 4.84
C GLY A 162 6.94 11.80 3.80
N ALA A 163 6.86 13.14 3.77
CA ALA A 163 7.43 13.98 2.71
C ALA A 163 8.92 13.76 2.46
N LYS A 164 9.69 13.46 3.51
CA LYS A 164 11.13 13.19 3.39
C LYS A 164 11.48 12.01 2.49
N TYR A 165 10.57 11.04 2.34
CA TYR A 165 10.77 9.86 1.49
C TYR A 165 10.36 10.09 0.03
N TRP A 166 9.73 11.23 -0.26
CA TRP A 166 9.32 11.61 -1.62
C TRP A 166 10.40 12.41 -2.34
N SER A 167 11.64 12.28 -1.89
CA SER A 167 12.85 12.83 -2.53
C SER A 167 13.94 11.76 -2.62
N LYS A 168 14.84 11.90 -3.60
CA LYS A 168 15.82 10.87 -3.97
C LYS A 168 16.72 10.42 -2.82
N THR A 169 17.29 11.36 -2.06
CA THR A 169 18.28 11.04 -1.02
C THR A 169 17.73 10.17 0.12
N PRO A 170 16.59 10.50 0.75
CA PRO A 170 16.02 9.66 1.79
C PRO A 170 15.53 8.30 1.29
N VAL A 171 14.99 8.22 0.06
CA VAL A 171 14.49 6.96 -0.52
C VAL A 171 15.62 5.98 -0.79
N GLN A 172 16.76 6.44 -1.30
CA GLN A 172 17.92 5.58 -1.52
C GLN A 172 18.43 4.97 -0.21
N ASN A 173 18.44 5.74 0.88
CA ASN A 173 18.84 5.26 2.19
C ASN A 173 17.81 4.28 2.79
N ALA A 174 16.52 4.54 2.59
CA ALA A 174 15.44 3.65 3.06
C ALA A 174 15.36 2.34 2.26
N GLY A 175 15.64 2.37 0.96
CA GLY A 175 15.63 1.19 0.07
C GLY A 175 16.63 0.11 0.47
N ILE A 176 17.72 0.47 1.14
CA ILE A 176 18.70 -0.48 1.70
C ILE A 176 18.08 -1.28 2.87
N TYR A 177 17.05 -0.77 3.53
CA TYR A 177 16.41 -1.37 4.70
C TYR A 177 14.97 -1.87 4.43
N GLY A 178 14.36 -1.50 3.30
CA GLY A 178 12.92 -1.64 3.05
C GLY A 178 12.46 -2.99 2.50
N ILE A 179 13.36 -3.90 2.11
CA ILE A 179 12.95 -5.20 1.54
C ILE A 179 13.12 -6.36 2.53
N CYS A 180 13.76 -6.15 3.66
CA CYS A 180 13.87 -7.18 4.70
C CYS A 180 14.02 -6.55 6.09
N GLY A 181 12.92 -6.46 6.83
CA GLY A 181 12.84 -6.60 8.27
C GLY A 181 13.88 -5.92 9.19
N LYS A 182 14.38 -4.71 8.89
CA LYS A 182 15.32 -4.02 9.79
C LYS A 182 14.92 -2.57 10.04
N SER A 183 13.73 -2.37 10.60
CA SER A 183 13.31 -1.07 11.15
C SER A 183 13.81 -0.82 12.59
N SER A 184 14.67 -1.70 13.15
CA SER A 184 15.09 -1.60 14.56
C SER A 184 16.26 -0.66 14.85
N LYS A 185 16.88 -0.03 13.82
CA LYS A 185 18.00 0.89 14.05
C LYS A 185 17.68 2.39 13.95
N LEU A 186 16.48 2.76 13.49
CA LEU A 186 16.09 4.17 13.43
C LEU A 186 15.44 4.70 14.73
N LYS A 187 15.30 3.85 15.77
CA LYS A 187 14.76 4.24 17.09
C LYS A 187 15.81 4.61 18.13
N SER A 188 17.10 4.63 17.81
CA SER A 188 18.17 4.92 18.78
C SER A 188 18.89 6.26 18.57
N GLU A 189 18.42 7.11 17.66
CA GLU A 189 19.01 8.44 17.44
C GLU A 189 17.92 9.53 17.28
N CYS A 190 16.97 9.56 18.22
CA CYS A 190 16.17 10.74 18.55
C CYS A 190 16.06 10.88 20.05
#